data_400d22325346b113b77e3ac0657bc4f9
#
_entry.id   400d22325346b113b77e3ac0657bc4f9
#
_cell.length_a   1.000
_cell.length_b   1.000
_cell.length_c   1.000
_cell.angle_alpha   90.00
_cell.angle_beta   90.00
_cell.angle_gamma   90.00
#
_symmetry.space_group_name_H-M   'P 1'
#
loop_
_entity.id
_entity.type
_entity.pdbx_description
1 polymer ?
#
loop_
_entity_poly.entity_id
_entity_poly.type
_entity_poly.pdbx_seq_one_letter_code
_entity_poly.pdbx_strand_id
1 'polypeptide(L)'
;MPEKEVNVSFVGKYTELKDSYKSINEALEHAGIKNKAKVNINFVEAENISSKNIKKTLKNADAVLVPGGFGERGIEGMILACKYARENNIPYLGICLGMQVAIIEYARNVLNLKGANSTEFDQNTKHPVIGLITEWNDISGKKEKRDKNSDLGGTMRLGGQLCKLKKGSNSLRMYKNSEIIERHRHRYEVNPKYKDDMIKKGLEL
;
A
#
# COMPACT_ATOMS: atom_id res chain seq x y z
N MET A 1 -16.14 6.65 -26.16
CA MET A 1 -16.84 7.22 -25.01
C MET A 1 -16.81 6.21 -23.87
N PRO A 2 -16.78 6.63 -22.62
CA PRO A 2 -16.86 5.69 -21.49
C PRO A 2 -18.23 5.00 -21.47
N GLU A 3 -18.22 3.70 -21.17
CA GLU A 3 -19.43 2.86 -21.08
C GLU A 3 -19.92 2.74 -19.61
N LYS A 4 -19.09 3.13 -18.65
CA LYS A 4 -19.37 3.07 -17.20
C LYS A 4 -18.61 4.14 -16.45
N GLU A 5 -19.01 4.39 -15.20
CA GLU A 5 -18.30 5.25 -14.26
C GLU A 5 -17.79 4.41 -13.08
N VAL A 6 -16.65 4.80 -12.52
CA VAL A 6 -16.03 4.16 -11.35
C VAL A 6 -15.57 5.27 -10.40
N ASN A 7 -15.99 5.18 -9.14
CA ASN A 7 -15.64 6.14 -8.10
C ASN A 7 -14.50 5.60 -7.25
N VAL A 8 -13.31 6.18 -7.38
CA VAL A 8 -12.13 5.84 -6.60
C VAL A 8 -11.98 6.79 -5.44
N SER A 9 -12.09 6.30 -4.21
CA SER A 9 -11.73 7.08 -3.02
C SER A 9 -10.23 7.05 -2.81
N PHE A 10 -9.60 8.17 -3.09
CA PHE A 10 -8.16 8.39 -2.94
C PHE A 10 -7.89 8.91 -1.52
N VAL A 11 -7.48 8.01 -0.62
CA VAL A 11 -7.23 8.32 0.79
C VAL A 11 -5.75 8.63 0.98
N GLY A 12 -5.44 9.90 1.15
CA GLY A 12 -4.06 10.39 1.17
C GLY A 12 -3.79 11.45 2.21
N LYS A 13 -2.58 11.99 2.15
CA LYS A 13 -2.12 13.18 2.88
C LYS A 13 -2.03 14.33 1.90
N TYR A 14 -2.26 15.56 2.38
CA TYR A 14 -2.10 16.75 1.52
C TYR A 14 -2.93 16.67 0.22
N THR A 15 -4.15 16.16 0.32
CA THR A 15 -5.04 15.96 -0.84
C THR A 15 -5.45 17.26 -1.53
N GLU A 16 -5.24 18.41 -0.89
CA GLU A 16 -5.40 19.73 -1.49
C GLU A 16 -4.30 20.05 -2.53
N LEU A 17 -3.11 19.46 -2.40
CA LEU A 17 -1.99 19.61 -3.31
C LEU A 17 -2.07 18.57 -4.45
N LYS A 18 -3.02 18.75 -5.35
CA LYS A 18 -3.31 17.81 -6.46
C LYS A 18 -2.10 17.45 -7.31
N ASP A 19 -1.16 18.36 -7.47
CA ASP A 19 0.07 18.15 -8.24
C ASP A 19 0.98 17.07 -7.65
N SER A 20 0.92 16.87 -6.33
CA SER A 20 1.67 15.79 -5.65
C SER A 20 1.29 14.40 -6.13
N TYR A 21 0.09 14.24 -6.69
CA TYR A 21 -0.47 12.97 -7.13
C TYR A 21 -0.73 12.91 -8.64
N LYS A 22 -0.17 13.85 -9.39
CA LYS A 22 -0.42 13.97 -10.84
C LYS A 22 -0.19 12.66 -11.58
N SER A 23 0.92 11.97 -11.34
CA SER A 23 1.24 10.70 -12.04
C SER A 23 0.25 9.59 -11.73
N ILE A 24 -0.30 9.53 -10.51
CA ILE A 24 -1.32 8.53 -10.13
C ILE A 24 -2.65 8.89 -10.80
N ASN A 25 -3.00 10.18 -10.83
CA ASN A 25 -4.22 10.64 -11.48
C ASN A 25 -4.20 10.31 -12.99
N GLU A 26 -3.09 10.60 -13.66
CA GLU A 26 -2.90 10.25 -15.07
C GLU A 26 -2.95 8.72 -15.30
N ALA A 27 -2.34 7.93 -14.41
CA ALA A 27 -2.39 6.48 -14.49
C ALA A 27 -3.82 5.93 -14.35
N LEU A 28 -4.62 6.50 -13.45
CA LEU A 28 -6.03 6.15 -13.29
C LEU A 28 -6.86 6.55 -14.51
N GLU A 29 -6.60 7.71 -15.11
CA GLU A 29 -7.24 8.16 -16.34
C GLU A 29 -6.91 7.22 -17.51
N HIS A 30 -5.64 6.87 -17.70
CA HIS A 30 -5.21 5.92 -18.73
C HIS A 30 -5.85 4.53 -18.53
N ALA A 31 -5.94 4.07 -17.28
CA ALA A 31 -6.64 2.83 -16.96
C ALA A 31 -8.14 2.92 -17.30
N GLY A 32 -8.76 4.06 -17.04
CA GLY A 32 -10.13 4.35 -17.42
C GLY A 32 -10.35 4.28 -18.91
N ILE A 33 -9.51 4.93 -19.70
CA ILE A 33 -9.56 4.92 -21.18
C ILE A 33 -9.48 3.47 -21.69
N LYS A 34 -8.49 2.70 -21.22
CA LYS A 34 -8.31 1.30 -21.61
C LYS A 34 -9.52 0.41 -21.30
N ASN A 35 -10.20 0.68 -20.19
CA ASN A 35 -11.34 -0.10 -19.72
C ASN A 35 -12.69 0.53 -20.08
N LYS A 36 -12.71 1.55 -20.93
CA LYS A 36 -13.90 2.32 -21.33
C LYS A 36 -14.71 2.82 -20.11
N ALA A 37 -14.02 3.20 -19.06
CA ALA A 37 -14.60 3.70 -17.82
C ALA A 37 -14.19 5.15 -17.59
N LYS A 38 -15.12 5.98 -17.15
CA LYS A 38 -14.82 7.28 -16.57
C LYS A 38 -14.44 7.06 -15.11
N VAL A 39 -13.23 7.46 -14.72
CA VAL A 39 -12.78 7.37 -13.34
C VAL A 39 -13.03 8.71 -12.65
N ASN A 40 -13.87 8.68 -11.63
CA ASN A 40 -14.10 9.82 -10.75
C ASN A 40 -13.23 9.66 -9.50
N ILE A 41 -12.26 10.55 -9.28
CA ILE A 41 -11.36 10.48 -8.13
C ILE A 41 -11.90 11.38 -7.03
N ASN A 42 -12.27 10.78 -5.89
CA ASN A 42 -12.67 11.48 -4.69
C ASN A 42 -11.51 11.53 -3.70
N PHE A 43 -10.90 12.70 -3.54
CA PHE A 43 -9.81 12.91 -2.61
C PHE A 43 -10.33 13.00 -1.18
N VAL A 44 -9.77 12.17 -0.30
CA VAL A 44 -10.14 12.08 1.12
C VAL A 44 -8.88 12.28 1.96
N GLU A 45 -8.87 13.34 2.77
CA GLU A 45 -7.79 13.59 3.72
C GLU A 45 -7.82 12.53 4.84
N ALA A 46 -6.75 11.74 4.96
CA ALA A 46 -6.70 10.60 5.86
C ALA A 46 -6.86 11.01 7.35
N GLU A 47 -6.39 12.19 7.72
CA GLU A 47 -6.53 12.71 9.10
C GLU A 47 -7.98 12.94 9.51
N ASN A 48 -8.84 13.21 8.54
CA ASN A 48 -10.28 13.45 8.79
C ASN A 48 -11.08 12.15 8.93
N ILE A 49 -10.44 10.97 8.70
CA ILE A 49 -11.10 9.68 8.83
C ILE A 49 -11.08 9.20 10.28
N SER A 50 -12.24 8.77 10.75
CA SER A 50 -12.46 8.20 12.07
C SER A 50 -13.45 7.03 12.00
N SER A 51 -13.51 6.22 13.06
CA SER A 51 -14.50 5.14 13.17
C SER A 51 -15.96 5.64 13.10
N LYS A 52 -16.19 6.91 13.45
CA LYS A 52 -17.53 7.51 13.43
C LYS A 52 -17.99 7.91 12.03
N ASN A 53 -17.07 8.30 11.15
CA ASN A 53 -17.42 8.85 9.83
C ASN A 53 -17.04 7.97 8.64
N ILE A 54 -16.20 6.95 8.81
CA ILE A 54 -15.66 6.12 7.72
C ILE A 54 -16.74 5.58 6.77
N LYS A 55 -17.84 5.08 7.32
CA LYS A 55 -18.97 4.56 6.53
C LYS A 55 -19.58 5.64 5.62
N LYS A 56 -19.74 6.87 6.13
CA LYS A 56 -20.26 7.99 5.34
C LYS A 56 -19.25 8.46 4.30
N THR A 57 -17.98 8.52 4.69
CA THR A 57 -16.87 9.03 3.85
C THR A 57 -16.65 8.14 2.63
N LEU A 58 -16.71 6.80 2.80
CA LEU A 58 -16.43 5.84 1.72
C LEU A 58 -17.69 5.17 1.15
N LYS A 59 -18.88 5.70 1.46
CA LYS A 59 -20.18 5.09 1.07
C LYS A 59 -20.30 4.78 -0.43
N ASN A 60 -19.78 5.66 -1.28
CA ASN A 60 -19.92 5.57 -2.73
C ASN A 60 -18.62 5.12 -3.41
N ALA A 61 -17.67 4.56 -2.67
CA ALA A 61 -16.41 4.09 -3.23
C ALA A 61 -16.60 2.75 -3.93
N ASP A 62 -16.31 2.69 -5.22
CA ASP A 62 -16.17 1.44 -5.97
C ASP A 62 -14.78 0.83 -5.77
N ALA A 63 -13.79 1.65 -5.41
CA ALA A 63 -12.45 1.25 -5.03
C ALA A 63 -11.82 2.24 -4.05
N VAL A 64 -10.89 1.76 -3.22
CA VAL A 64 -10.07 2.59 -2.33
C VAL A 64 -8.62 2.54 -2.78
N LEU A 65 -7.99 3.69 -2.94
CA LEU A 65 -6.57 3.82 -3.24
C LEU A 65 -5.88 4.58 -2.11
N VAL A 66 -4.80 4.00 -1.57
CA VAL A 66 -3.91 4.66 -0.62
C VAL A 66 -2.53 4.82 -1.27
N PRO A 67 -2.07 6.05 -1.50
CA PRO A 67 -0.83 6.34 -2.20
C PRO A 67 0.42 6.11 -1.35
N GLY A 68 1.58 6.30 -1.96
CA GLY A 68 2.86 6.43 -1.27
C GLY A 68 2.93 7.68 -0.39
N GLY A 69 3.80 7.64 0.61
CA GLY A 69 4.05 8.74 1.54
C GLY A 69 5.04 8.35 2.62
N PHE A 70 5.30 9.28 3.54
CA PHE A 70 6.21 9.10 4.67
C PHE A 70 5.61 9.68 5.96
N GLY A 71 6.13 9.23 7.11
CA GLY A 71 5.76 9.72 8.44
C GLY A 71 4.37 9.28 8.90
N GLU A 72 4.10 9.51 10.17
CA GLU A 72 2.94 8.95 10.90
C GLU A 72 1.60 9.69 10.66
N ARG A 73 1.64 10.90 10.11
CA ARG A 73 0.45 11.72 9.89
C ARG A 73 -0.60 10.96 9.06
N GLY A 74 -1.84 10.87 9.52
CA GLY A 74 -2.97 10.27 8.82
C GLY A 74 -2.95 8.73 8.72
N ILE A 75 -1.96 8.05 9.31
CA ILE A 75 -1.79 6.58 9.20
C ILE A 75 -3.01 5.83 9.74
N GLU A 76 -3.54 6.21 10.89
CA GLU A 76 -4.70 5.53 11.48
C GLU A 76 -5.95 5.68 10.60
N GLY A 77 -6.14 6.82 9.95
CA GLY A 77 -7.21 7.00 8.97
C GLY A 77 -7.04 6.12 7.73
N MET A 78 -5.81 5.96 7.24
CA MET A 78 -5.51 5.04 6.14
C MET A 78 -5.76 3.58 6.54
N ILE A 79 -5.39 3.18 7.77
CA ILE A 79 -5.65 1.85 8.32
C ILE A 79 -7.16 1.61 8.41
N LEU A 80 -7.94 2.58 8.87
CA LEU A 80 -9.41 2.49 8.91
C LEU A 80 -10.01 2.36 7.51
N ALA A 81 -9.49 3.09 6.53
CA ALA A 81 -9.95 2.99 5.14
C ALA A 81 -9.65 1.61 4.54
N CYS A 82 -8.46 1.07 4.80
CA CYS A 82 -8.08 -0.28 4.39
C CYS A 82 -9.00 -1.33 5.04
N LYS A 83 -9.24 -1.23 6.35
CA LYS A 83 -10.16 -2.09 7.09
C LYS A 83 -11.55 -2.06 6.50
N TYR A 84 -12.08 -0.85 6.25
CA TYR A 84 -13.41 -0.68 5.66
C TYR A 84 -13.49 -1.35 4.28
N ALA A 85 -12.49 -1.15 3.44
CA ALA A 85 -12.44 -1.77 2.11
C ALA A 85 -12.45 -3.30 2.22
N ARG A 86 -11.60 -3.90 3.08
CA ARG A 86 -11.53 -5.34 3.30
C ARG A 86 -12.85 -5.90 3.83
N GLU A 87 -13.45 -5.28 4.85
CA GLU A 87 -14.69 -5.76 5.48
C GLU A 87 -15.93 -5.63 4.60
N ASN A 88 -15.90 -4.73 3.61
CA ASN A 88 -17.01 -4.52 2.66
C ASN A 88 -16.71 -5.06 1.25
N ASN A 89 -15.63 -5.83 1.07
CA ASN A 89 -15.22 -6.40 -0.21
C ASN A 89 -15.03 -5.34 -1.32
N ILE A 90 -14.59 -4.14 -0.94
CA ILE A 90 -14.25 -3.07 -1.88
C ILE A 90 -12.80 -3.26 -2.35
N PRO A 91 -12.51 -3.25 -3.65
CA PRO A 91 -11.14 -3.30 -4.17
C PRO A 91 -10.26 -2.25 -3.51
N TYR A 92 -9.07 -2.67 -3.07
CA TYR A 92 -8.07 -1.81 -2.44
C TYR A 92 -6.76 -1.85 -3.20
N LEU A 93 -6.19 -0.69 -3.49
CA LEU A 93 -4.85 -0.56 -4.03
C LEU A 93 -3.98 0.27 -3.08
N GLY A 94 -2.97 -0.36 -2.50
CA GLY A 94 -1.98 0.31 -1.66
C GLY A 94 -0.64 0.43 -2.39
N ILE A 95 -0.16 1.66 -2.59
CA ILE A 95 1.11 1.95 -3.24
C ILE A 95 2.14 2.34 -2.17
N CYS A 96 3.28 1.66 -2.09
CA CYS A 96 4.35 1.95 -1.14
C CYS A 96 3.82 2.00 0.31
N LEU A 97 3.65 3.20 0.90
CA LEU A 97 3.03 3.37 2.22
C LEU A 97 1.65 2.71 2.31
N GLY A 98 0.83 2.81 1.27
CA GLY A 98 -0.49 2.19 1.24
C GLY A 98 -0.44 0.67 1.37
N MET A 99 0.55 0.00 0.76
CA MET A 99 0.77 -1.43 0.96
C MET A 99 1.20 -1.73 2.41
N GLN A 100 2.09 -0.93 2.98
CA GLN A 100 2.52 -1.09 4.38
C GLN A 100 1.34 -0.93 5.34
N VAL A 101 0.46 0.03 5.10
CA VAL A 101 -0.79 0.24 5.84
C VAL A 101 -1.69 -0.99 5.78
N ALA A 102 -1.82 -1.63 4.61
CA ALA A 102 -2.62 -2.85 4.46
C ALA A 102 -2.04 -4.01 5.30
N ILE A 103 -0.73 -4.15 5.35
CA ILE A 103 -0.05 -5.15 6.19
C ILE A 103 -0.28 -4.88 7.68
N ILE A 104 -0.19 -3.63 8.12
CA ILE A 104 -0.46 -3.24 9.50
C ILE A 104 -1.92 -3.52 9.87
N GLU A 105 -2.86 -3.16 9.00
CA GLU A 105 -4.29 -3.43 9.17
C GLU A 105 -4.54 -4.94 9.33
N TYR A 106 -4.00 -5.73 8.41
CA TYR A 106 -4.15 -7.17 8.41
C TYR A 106 -3.59 -7.82 9.68
N ALA A 107 -2.42 -7.38 10.10
CA ALA A 107 -1.81 -7.84 11.33
C ALA A 107 -2.67 -7.51 12.56
N ARG A 108 -3.19 -6.29 12.66
CA ARG A 108 -4.01 -5.85 13.80
C ARG A 108 -5.37 -6.56 13.87
N ASN A 109 -6.05 -6.71 12.74
CA ASN A 109 -7.46 -7.13 12.72
C ASN A 109 -7.68 -8.58 12.27
N VAL A 110 -6.76 -9.20 11.54
CA VAL A 110 -6.88 -10.60 11.10
C VAL A 110 -5.97 -11.52 11.91
N LEU A 111 -4.73 -11.10 12.20
CA LEU A 111 -3.83 -11.86 13.08
C LEU A 111 -4.03 -11.55 14.57
N ASN A 112 -4.84 -10.56 14.93
CA ASN A 112 -5.06 -10.09 16.30
C ASN A 112 -3.78 -9.63 17.02
N LEU A 113 -2.78 -9.15 16.29
CA LEU A 113 -1.55 -8.60 16.84
C LEU A 113 -1.78 -7.14 17.26
N LYS A 114 -2.34 -6.95 18.46
CA LYS A 114 -2.64 -5.61 18.99
C LYS A 114 -1.39 -4.74 19.02
N GLY A 115 -1.49 -3.53 18.46
CA GLY A 115 -0.38 -2.58 18.38
C GLY A 115 0.66 -2.91 17.30
N ALA A 116 0.39 -3.85 16.38
CA ALA A 116 1.27 -4.08 15.23
C ALA A 116 1.46 -2.77 14.44
N ASN A 117 2.71 -2.47 14.07
CA ASN A 117 3.04 -1.20 13.45
C ASN A 117 4.28 -1.31 12.55
N SER A 118 4.61 -0.19 11.90
CA SER A 118 5.91 0.04 11.28
C SER A 118 6.88 0.62 12.30
N THR A 119 8.15 0.21 12.26
CA THR A 119 9.21 0.86 13.04
C THR A 119 9.51 2.30 12.57
N GLU A 120 8.94 2.75 11.46
CA GLU A 120 8.95 4.15 11.03
C GLU A 120 8.08 5.02 11.95
N PHE A 121 6.93 4.49 12.40
CA PHE A 121 5.95 5.25 13.18
C PHE A 121 6.08 4.99 14.68
N ASP A 122 6.45 3.76 15.07
CA ASP A 122 6.66 3.37 16.47
C ASP A 122 7.86 2.42 16.53
N GLN A 123 9.01 2.97 16.95
CA GLN A 123 10.24 2.20 17.09
C GLN A 123 10.17 1.14 18.21
N ASN A 124 9.23 1.29 19.15
CA ASN A 124 9.06 0.41 20.30
C ASN A 124 7.89 -0.57 20.14
N THR A 125 7.29 -0.64 18.95
CA THR A 125 6.18 -1.56 18.70
C THR A 125 6.55 -3.01 19.05
N LYS A 126 5.66 -3.70 19.75
CA LYS A 126 5.81 -5.13 20.09
C LYS A 126 5.75 -6.03 18.86
N HIS A 127 5.08 -5.58 17.81
CA HIS A 127 4.87 -6.31 16.58
C HIS A 127 5.30 -5.47 15.37
N PRO A 128 6.62 -5.37 15.10
CA PRO A 128 7.15 -4.62 13.95
C PRO A 128 6.89 -5.40 12.64
N VAL A 129 5.66 -5.36 12.15
CA VAL A 129 5.27 -6.07 10.92
C VAL A 129 5.79 -5.41 9.66
N ILE A 130 6.14 -4.12 9.77
CA ILE A 130 6.92 -3.37 8.80
C ILE A 130 8.20 -2.91 9.50
N GLY A 131 9.34 -3.16 8.89
CA GLY A 131 10.64 -2.82 9.46
C GLY A 131 11.61 -2.27 8.44
N LEU A 132 12.71 -1.68 8.94
CA LEU A 132 13.78 -1.18 8.10
C LEU A 132 14.39 -2.33 7.30
N ILE A 133 14.68 -2.08 6.02
CA ILE A 133 15.38 -3.05 5.18
C ILE A 133 16.80 -3.23 5.71
N THR A 134 17.15 -4.45 6.11
CA THR A 134 18.47 -4.80 6.63
C THR A 134 19.33 -5.52 5.60
N GLU A 135 18.70 -6.22 4.66
CA GLU A 135 19.38 -6.93 3.58
C GLU A 135 18.59 -6.79 2.27
N TRP A 136 19.28 -6.55 1.17
CA TRP A 136 18.69 -6.59 -0.19
C TRP A 136 19.75 -6.96 -1.21
N ASN A 137 19.30 -7.40 -2.36
CA ASN A 137 20.19 -7.55 -3.51
C ASN A 137 20.15 -6.23 -4.32
N ASP A 138 21.30 -5.71 -4.68
CA ASP A 138 21.38 -4.60 -5.64
C ASP A 138 21.06 -5.10 -7.06
N ILE A 139 21.03 -4.17 -8.02
CA ILE A 139 20.74 -4.46 -9.44
C ILE A 139 21.78 -5.44 -10.04
N SER A 140 22.98 -5.52 -9.45
CA SER A 140 24.03 -6.47 -9.87
C SER A 140 23.90 -7.85 -9.23
N GLY A 141 22.94 -8.05 -8.32
CA GLY A 141 22.75 -9.29 -7.57
C GLY A 141 23.64 -9.43 -6.34
N LYS A 142 24.41 -8.39 -5.98
CA LYS A 142 25.25 -8.36 -4.79
C LYS A 142 24.39 -8.14 -3.55
N LYS A 143 24.55 -9.01 -2.54
CA LYS A 143 23.91 -8.83 -1.23
C LYS A 143 24.53 -7.65 -0.49
N GLU A 144 23.74 -6.64 -0.24
CA GLU A 144 24.08 -5.59 0.71
C GLU A 144 23.43 -5.87 2.07
N LYS A 145 24.22 -5.77 3.14
CA LYS A 145 23.76 -5.93 4.53
C LYS A 145 23.90 -4.61 5.27
N ARG A 146 22.97 -4.35 6.14
CA ARG A 146 22.97 -3.17 7.02
C ARG A 146 22.67 -3.53 8.45
N ASP A 147 23.18 -2.74 9.35
CA ASP A 147 22.84 -2.75 10.75
C ASP A 147 22.01 -1.49 11.12
N LYS A 148 21.56 -1.44 12.38
CA LYS A 148 20.76 -0.35 12.91
C LYS A 148 21.51 1.01 12.96
N ASN A 149 22.83 0.99 12.81
CA ASN A 149 23.71 2.15 12.92
C ASN A 149 24.15 2.67 11.53
N SER A 150 23.75 1.99 10.45
CA SER A 150 24.08 2.40 9.07
C SER A 150 23.41 3.72 8.74
N ASP A 151 24.13 4.59 8.01
CA ASP A 151 23.59 5.87 7.54
C ASP A 151 22.28 5.66 6.76
N LEU A 152 21.21 6.28 7.22
CA LEU A 152 19.88 6.18 6.60
C LEU A 152 19.83 6.77 5.17
N GLY A 153 20.76 7.62 4.79
CA GLY A 153 20.80 8.26 3.47
C GLY A 153 20.93 7.29 2.30
N GLY A 154 21.76 6.24 2.46
CA GLY A 154 22.00 5.21 1.44
C GLY A 154 21.13 3.95 1.52
N THR A 155 20.12 3.89 2.39
CA THR A 155 19.41 2.65 2.78
C THR A 155 18.10 2.37 2.02
N MET A 156 17.89 2.99 0.89
CA MET A 156 16.66 2.85 0.13
C MET A 156 16.78 1.74 -0.91
N ARG A 157 15.81 0.81 -0.99
CA ARG A 157 15.64 0.00 -2.18
C ARG A 157 15.15 0.92 -3.29
N LEU A 158 15.96 1.08 -4.32
CA LEU A 158 15.74 2.04 -5.38
C LEU A 158 15.87 1.38 -6.76
N GLY A 159 15.00 1.79 -7.69
CA GLY A 159 15.06 1.36 -9.09
C GLY A 159 14.23 0.13 -9.41
N GLY A 160 14.43 -0.44 -10.60
CA GLY A 160 13.71 -1.61 -11.08
C GLY A 160 14.07 -2.86 -10.29
N GLN A 161 13.04 -3.58 -9.80
CA GLN A 161 13.19 -4.83 -9.09
C GLN A 161 12.35 -5.92 -9.76
N LEU A 162 12.91 -7.11 -9.90
CA LEU A 162 12.18 -8.26 -10.41
C LEU A 162 11.14 -8.72 -9.37
N CYS A 163 9.89 -8.76 -9.79
CA CYS A 163 8.77 -9.26 -9.00
C CYS A 163 8.19 -10.52 -9.67
N LYS A 164 8.14 -11.61 -8.92
CA LYS A 164 7.52 -12.87 -9.37
C LYS A 164 6.08 -12.91 -8.91
N LEU A 165 5.15 -13.07 -9.85
CA LEU A 165 3.73 -13.08 -9.56
C LEU A 165 3.24 -14.51 -9.34
N LYS A 166 2.48 -14.72 -8.26
CA LYS A 166 1.94 -16.01 -7.88
C LYS A 166 0.93 -16.51 -8.92
N LYS A 167 1.06 -17.79 -9.32
CA LYS A 167 0.10 -18.44 -10.23
C LYS A 167 -1.31 -18.40 -9.65
N GLY A 168 -2.27 -17.96 -10.45
CA GLY A 168 -3.68 -17.83 -10.06
C GLY A 168 -4.03 -16.51 -9.39
N SER A 169 -3.05 -15.65 -9.04
CA SER A 169 -3.30 -14.36 -8.42
C SER A 169 -4.00 -13.36 -9.36
N ASN A 170 -4.67 -12.38 -8.79
CA ASN A 170 -5.24 -11.25 -9.53
C ASN A 170 -4.15 -10.45 -10.26
N SER A 171 -3.00 -10.25 -9.62
CA SER A 171 -1.85 -9.56 -10.21
C SER A 171 -1.39 -10.24 -11.49
N LEU A 172 -1.23 -11.58 -11.47
CA LEU A 172 -0.85 -12.32 -12.67
C LEU A 172 -1.90 -12.18 -13.80
N ARG A 173 -3.18 -12.16 -13.46
CA ARG A 173 -4.25 -11.95 -14.46
C ARG A 173 -4.18 -10.57 -15.11
N MET A 174 -3.84 -9.54 -14.32
CA MET A 174 -3.73 -8.16 -14.78
C MET A 174 -2.47 -7.93 -15.62
N TYR A 175 -1.32 -8.37 -15.15
CA TYR A 175 -0.03 -8.19 -15.84
C TYR A 175 0.18 -9.16 -17.00
N LYS A 176 -0.47 -10.34 -16.97
CA LYS A 176 -0.34 -11.41 -17.99
C LYS A 176 1.09 -11.92 -18.18
N ASN A 177 1.95 -11.68 -17.20
CA ASN A 177 3.33 -12.12 -17.17
C ASN A 177 3.68 -12.56 -15.74
N SER A 178 4.34 -13.71 -15.58
CA SER A 178 4.72 -14.23 -14.27
C SER A 178 5.90 -13.50 -13.64
N GLU A 179 6.68 -12.76 -14.42
CA GLU A 179 7.79 -11.95 -13.97
C GLU A 179 7.65 -10.53 -14.52
N ILE A 180 7.70 -9.55 -13.65
CA ILE A 180 7.60 -8.13 -14.00
C ILE A 180 8.72 -7.36 -13.32
N ILE A 181 9.06 -6.21 -13.86
CA ILE A 181 9.99 -5.27 -13.23
C ILE A 181 9.20 -4.07 -12.76
N GLU A 182 9.17 -3.88 -11.44
CA GLU A 182 8.52 -2.72 -10.82
C GLU A 182 9.57 -1.78 -10.23
N ARG A 183 9.30 -0.47 -10.31
CA ARG A 183 10.17 0.55 -9.76
C ARG A 183 9.92 0.72 -8.27
N HIS A 184 10.91 0.36 -7.47
CA HIS A 184 10.88 0.50 -6.01
C HIS A 184 11.53 1.82 -5.57
N ARG A 185 10.98 2.39 -4.49
CA ARG A 185 11.56 3.53 -3.76
C ARG A 185 11.06 3.49 -2.32
N HIS A 186 11.67 2.64 -1.49
CA HIS A 186 11.24 2.49 -0.10
C HIS A 186 12.40 2.05 0.81
N ARG A 187 12.30 2.35 2.11
CA ARG A 187 13.25 1.96 3.18
C ARG A 187 12.70 0.87 4.07
N TYR A 188 11.39 0.75 4.16
CA TYR A 188 10.71 -0.18 5.04
C TYR A 188 10.02 -1.25 4.20
N GLU A 189 10.05 -2.47 4.71
CA GLU A 189 9.47 -3.65 4.08
C GLU A 189 8.68 -4.49 5.07
N VAL A 190 7.91 -5.42 4.53
CA VAL A 190 7.22 -6.46 5.31
C VAL A 190 8.27 -7.30 6.05
N ASN A 191 8.12 -7.40 7.36
CA ASN A 191 9.00 -8.22 8.18
C ASN A 191 8.75 -9.71 7.91
N PRO A 192 9.75 -10.46 7.40
CA PRO A 192 9.59 -11.86 7.03
C PRO A 192 9.10 -12.76 8.18
N LYS A 193 9.37 -12.38 9.43
CA LYS A 193 8.93 -13.12 10.63
C LYS A 193 7.41 -13.35 10.67
N TYR A 194 6.62 -12.44 10.11
CA TYR A 194 5.15 -12.49 10.13
C TYR A 194 4.54 -13.06 8.87
N LYS A 195 5.35 -13.34 7.85
CA LYS A 195 4.89 -13.74 6.51
C LYS A 195 4.05 -15.02 6.55
N ASP A 196 4.55 -16.06 7.21
CA ASP A 196 3.89 -17.37 7.24
C ASP A 196 2.53 -17.32 7.95
N ASP A 197 2.42 -16.54 9.02
CA ASP A 197 1.15 -16.35 9.74
C ASP A 197 0.13 -15.59 8.89
N MET A 198 0.58 -14.59 8.12
CA MET A 198 -0.26 -13.88 7.17
C MET A 198 -0.79 -14.81 6.06
N ILE A 199 0.11 -15.63 5.48
CA ILE A 199 -0.26 -16.62 4.44
C ILE A 199 -1.26 -17.65 4.98
N LYS A 200 -1.03 -18.19 6.18
CA LYS A 200 -1.96 -19.13 6.83
C LYS A 200 -3.36 -18.55 7.04
N LYS A 201 -3.46 -17.24 7.17
CA LYS A 201 -4.75 -16.52 7.32
C LYS A 201 -5.34 -16.07 5.99
N GLY A 202 -4.69 -16.37 4.86
CA GLY A 202 -5.23 -16.15 3.53
C GLY A 202 -4.68 -14.92 2.78
N LEU A 203 -3.66 -14.24 3.33
CA LEU A 203 -2.96 -13.22 2.57
C LEU A 203 -2.09 -13.88 1.50
N GLU A 204 -2.25 -13.50 0.25
CA GLU A 204 -1.36 -13.93 -0.83
C GLU A 204 -0.16 -12.98 -0.93
N LEU A 205 1.05 -13.54 -0.82
CA LEU A 205 2.33 -12.84 -0.90
C LEU A 205 3.24 -13.49 -1.94
#